data_8d6e28ae6ad179467bf211465c48950a
#
_entry.id   8d6e28ae6ad179467bf211465c48950a
#
_cell.length_a   1.000
_cell.length_b   1.000
_cell.length_c   1.000
_cell.angle_alpha   90.00
_cell.angle_beta   90.00
_cell.angle_gamma   90.00
#
_symmetry.space_group_name_H-M   'P 1'
#
loop_
_entity.id
_entity.type
_entity.pdbx_description
1 polymer ?
#
loop_
_entity_poly.entity_id
_entity_poly.type
_entity_poly.pdbx_seq_one_letter_code
_entity_poly.pdbx_strand_id
1 'polypeptide(L)'
;MTARSRPAKLSRSEIRRRVRALAPWFHNLKLDGVATAPDHFLGDYPSVKWQRFAHALPEDLGGQSVLDIGCNGGFYAIEMKRRGAARVVGIDEDERYLAQARLAAEVCDADIELMKLSVYEVEKLAARFDLVLFMGVFYHLRYPLLALDLIRAHVARKLLVFQAMLRGSREIEPLADDYPFSERKIFERPAFPRMHFVEKSYSGDCTNWWVPNRACVEALLRSAGFAIDGHPEREVYICHAVPAADLARPPQLDWSKEPL
;
A
#
# COMPACT_ATOMS: atom_id res chain seq x y z
N MET A 1 37.77 -5.84 -3.78
CA MET A 1 36.34 -6.07 -3.53
C MET A 1 36.18 -7.52 -3.08
N THR A 2 36.06 -7.75 -1.78
CA THR A 2 35.87 -9.10 -1.22
C THR A 2 34.44 -9.55 -1.49
N ALA A 3 34.27 -10.62 -2.27
CA ALA A 3 32.99 -11.27 -2.47
C ALA A 3 32.42 -11.68 -1.10
N ARG A 4 31.31 -11.05 -0.67
CA ARG A 4 30.58 -11.53 0.50
C ARG A 4 30.09 -12.93 0.16
N SER A 5 30.58 -13.93 0.90
CA SER A 5 30.07 -15.30 0.80
C SER A 5 28.57 -15.29 1.04
N ARG A 6 27.79 -15.84 0.09
CA ARG A 6 26.33 -16.01 0.26
C ARG A 6 26.08 -16.80 1.55
N PRO A 7 25.20 -16.34 2.45
CA PRO A 7 24.87 -17.10 3.65
C PRO A 7 24.30 -18.48 3.25
N ALA A 8 24.59 -19.48 4.05
CA ALA A 8 24.08 -20.84 3.81
C ALA A 8 22.54 -20.83 3.82
N LYS A 9 21.93 -21.48 2.84
CA LYS A 9 20.47 -21.56 2.71
C LYS A 9 19.86 -22.22 3.95
N LEU A 10 18.87 -21.58 4.56
CA LEU A 10 18.17 -22.11 5.74
C LEU A 10 17.51 -23.46 5.43
N SER A 11 17.61 -24.42 6.34
CA SER A 11 16.86 -25.67 6.24
C SER A 11 15.35 -25.44 6.48
N ARG A 12 14.49 -26.30 5.91
CA ARG A 12 13.03 -26.23 6.16
C ARG A 12 12.66 -26.35 7.63
N SER A 13 13.41 -27.10 8.41
CA SER A 13 13.21 -27.20 9.86
C SER A 13 13.49 -25.89 10.57
N GLU A 14 14.56 -25.19 10.18
CA GLU A 14 14.91 -23.89 10.71
C GLU A 14 13.89 -22.82 10.29
N ILE A 15 13.46 -22.80 9.02
CA ILE A 15 12.39 -21.91 8.54
C ILE A 15 11.13 -22.12 9.37
N ARG A 16 10.69 -23.36 9.56
CA ARG A 16 9.49 -23.69 10.36
C ARG A 16 9.62 -23.22 11.80
N ARG A 17 10.79 -23.37 12.41
CA ARG A 17 11.06 -22.90 13.77
C ARG A 17 10.93 -21.38 13.86
N ARG A 18 11.54 -20.63 12.93
CA ARG A 18 11.52 -19.17 12.90
C ARG A 18 10.14 -18.61 12.55
N VAL A 19 9.41 -19.24 11.63
CA VAL A 19 8.01 -18.91 11.32
C VAL A 19 7.14 -19.00 12.57
N ARG A 20 7.28 -20.09 13.36
CA ARG A 20 6.53 -20.23 14.62
C ARG A 20 6.91 -19.19 15.66
N ALA A 21 8.18 -18.86 15.78
CA ALA A 21 8.69 -17.85 16.74
C ALA A 21 8.17 -16.44 16.42
N LEU A 22 7.85 -16.16 15.16
CA LEU A 22 7.34 -14.85 14.71
C LEU A 22 5.81 -14.80 14.57
N ALA A 23 5.10 -15.84 15.00
CA ALA A 23 3.63 -15.86 14.95
C ALA A 23 3.02 -14.81 15.91
N PRO A 24 1.79 -14.32 15.65
CA PRO A 24 0.95 -14.63 14.49
C PRO A 24 1.35 -13.89 13.22
N TRP A 25 1.12 -14.52 12.07
CA TRP A 25 1.31 -13.92 10.76
C TRP A 25 -0.04 -13.49 10.17
N PHE A 26 -0.05 -12.31 9.56
CA PHE A 26 -1.20 -11.86 8.77
C PHE A 26 -1.07 -12.27 7.29
N HIS A 27 0.12 -12.23 6.72
CA HIS A 27 0.37 -12.72 5.38
C HIS A 27 0.66 -14.23 5.39
N ASN A 28 -0.08 -15.01 4.56
CA ASN A 28 0.24 -16.41 4.30
C ASN A 28 1.25 -16.52 3.17
N LEU A 29 2.54 -16.52 3.52
CA LEU A 29 3.65 -16.70 2.59
C LEU A 29 4.03 -18.18 2.50
N LYS A 30 4.56 -18.58 1.33
CA LYS A 30 5.16 -19.92 1.13
C LYS A 30 6.68 -19.81 1.10
N LEU A 31 7.32 -20.01 2.25
CA LEU A 31 8.76 -19.90 2.45
C LEU A 31 9.42 -21.28 2.32
N ASP A 32 9.98 -21.59 1.15
CA ASP A 32 10.54 -22.91 0.81
C ASP A 32 9.59 -24.08 1.19
N GLY A 33 8.28 -23.92 0.88
CA GLY A 33 7.25 -24.90 1.16
C GLY A 33 6.68 -24.84 2.60
N VAL A 34 7.14 -23.92 3.45
CA VAL A 34 6.57 -23.66 4.77
C VAL A 34 5.58 -22.51 4.67
N ALA A 35 4.29 -22.76 4.95
CA ALA A 35 3.27 -21.73 5.03
C ALA A 35 3.38 -20.99 6.36
N THR A 36 3.23 -19.66 6.33
CA THR A 36 3.33 -18.81 7.53
C THR A 36 2.01 -18.69 8.28
N ALA A 37 0.88 -18.71 7.57
CA ALA A 37 -0.48 -18.61 8.11
C ALA A 37 -1.44 -19.55 7.33
N PRO A 38 -1.30 -20.89 7.42
CA PRO A 38 -2.08 -21.83 6.60
C PRO A 38 -3.60 -21.74 6.86
N ASP A 39 -3.99 -21.36 8.09
CA ASP A 39 -5.39 -21.27 8.52
C ASP A 39 -5.92 -19.82 8.43
N HIS A 40 -5.32 -18.97 7.57
CA HIS A 40 -5.73 -17.59 7.43
C HIS A 40 -7.18 -17.49 6.92
N PHE A 41 -8.02 -16.67 7.57
CA PHE A 41 -9.45 -16.55 7.24
C PHE A 41 -9.76 -16.06 5.81
N LEU A 42 -8.80 -15.38 5.15
CA LEU A 42 -8.87 -15.00 3.73
C LEU A 42 -8.19 -16.02 2.79
N GLY A 43 -7.84 -17.21 3.29
CA GLY A 43 -7.15 -18.24 2.53
C GLY A 43 -5.70 -17.88 2.23
N ASP A 44 -5.25 -18.06 0.97
CA ASP A 44 -3.87 -17.79 0.55
C ASP A 44 -3.64 -16.29 0.30
N TYR A 45 -3.93 -15.46 1.33
CA TYR A 45 -3.74 -14.03 1.30
C TYR A 45 -2.29 -13.66 1.66
N PRO A 46 -1.63 -12.74 0.93
CA PRO A 46 -2.15 -11.86 -0.11
C PRO A 46 -2.02 -12.39 -1.54
N SER A 47 -1.53 -13.62 -1.74
CA SER A 47 -1.28 -14.21 -3.07
C SER A 47 -2.54 -14.23 -3.95
N VAL A 48 -3.69 -14.62 -3.39
CA VAL A 48 -4.98 -14.63 -4.12
C VAL A 48 -5.37 -13.21 -4.58
N LYS A 49 -5.10 -12.19 -3.76
CA LYS A 49 -5.36 -10.80 -4.15
C LYS A 49 -4.39 -10.35 -5.24
N TRP A 50 -3.12 -10.65 -5.07
CA TRP A 50 -2.07 -10.34 -6.04
C TRP A 50 -2.40 -10.85 -7.46
N GLN A 51 -2.81 -12.10 -7.58
CA GLN A 51 -3.16 -12.73 -8.87
C GLN A 51 -4.26 -11.97 -9.64
N ARG A 52 -5.14 -11.24 -8.92
CA ARG A 52 -6.25 -10.51 -9.54
C ARG A 52 -5.82 -9.19 -10.18
N PHE A 53 -4.70 -8.59 -9.76
CA PHE A 53 -4.28 -7.30 -10.28
C PHE A 53 -2.81 -7.24 -10.77
N ALA A 54 -2.04 -8.28 -10.55
CA ALA A 54 -0.62 -8.35 -10.93
C ALA A 54 -0.36 -8.04 -12.42
N HIS A 55 -1.32 -8.41 -13.28
CA HIS A 55 -1.27 -8.16 -14.72
C HIS A 55 -1.35 -6.67 -15.10
N ALA A 56 -1.84 -5.81 -14.20
CA ALA A 56 -1.93 -4.36 -14.41
C ALA A 56 -0.63 -3.62 -14.08
N LEU A 57 0.37 -4.32 -13.57
CA LEU A 57 1.69 -3.78 -13.27
C LEU A 57 2.72 -4.26 -14.29
N PRO A 58 3.80 -3.48 -14.54
CA PRO A 58 4.87 -3.93 -15.43
C PRO A 58 5.43 -5.29 -14.99
N GLU A 59 5.62 -6.19 -15.94
CA GLU A 59 6.22 -7.52 -15.68
C GLU A 59 7.70 -7.40 -15.34
N ASP A 60 8.40 -6.43 -15.96
CA ASP A 60 9.80 -6.09 -15.71
C ASP A 60 9.91 -4.69 -15.08
N LEU A 61 10.52 -4.65 -13.90
CA LEU A 61 10.83 -3.43 -13.14
C LEU A 61 12.34 -3.12 -13.15
N GLY A 62 13.07 -3.65 -14.14
CA GLY A 62 14.50 -3.40 -14.28
C GLY A 62 14.83 -1.89 -14.24
N GLY A 63 15.80 -1.51 -13.41
CA GLY A 63 16.20 -0.12 -13.20
C GLY A 63 15.24 0.72 -12.34
N GLN A 64 14.08 0.22 -11.96
CA GLN A 64 13.10 0.97 -11.16
C GLN A 64 13.28 0.79 -9.66
N SER A 65 12.86 1.82 -8.92
CA SER A 65 12.81 1.84 -7.46
C SER A 65 11.37 1.70 -6.97
N VAL A 66 11.17 0.89 -5.91
CA VAL A 66 9.86 0.59 -5.32
C VAL A 66 9.85 0.86 -3.83
N LEU A 67 8.78 1.50 -3.34
CA LEU A 67 8.47 1.65 -1.93
C LEU A 67 7.20 0.85 -1.60
N ASP A 68 7.27 -0.02 -0.60
CA ASP A 68 6.12 -0.77 -0.05
C ASP A 68 5.79 -0.21 1.34
N ILE A 69 4.68 0.55 1.44
CA ILE A 69 4.23 1.23 2.66
C ILE A 69 3.27 0.31 3.42
N GLY A 70 3.59 -0.01 4.67
CA GLY A 70 2.88 -1.01 5.45
C GLY A 70 3.16 -2.41 4.91
N CYS A 71 4.45 -2.72 4.71
CA CYS A 71 4.88 -3.92 3.98
C CYS A 71 4.54 -5.24 4.69
N ASN A 72 4.14 -5.21 5.96
CA ASN A 72 3.79 -6.38 6.75
C ASN A 72 4.87 -7.48 6.63
N GLY A 73 4.52 -8.73 6.31
CA GLY A 73 5.45 -9.84 6.08
C GLY A 73 6.26 -9.76 4.77
N GLY A 74 6.20 -8.64 4.04
CA GLY A 74 7.05 -8.37 2.87
C GLY A 74 6.60 -9.01 1.56
N PHE A 75 5.37 -9.49 1.45
CA PHE A 75 4.90 -10.20 0.25
C PHE A 75 5.07 -9.37 -1.03
N TYR A 76 4.51 -8.16 -1.05
CA TYR A 76 4.54 -7.32 -2.24
C TYR A 76 5.97 -6.84 -2.56
N ALA A 77 6.75 -6.48 -1.55
CA ALA A 77 8.15 -6.13 -1.72
C ALA A 77 8.96 -7.26 -2.39
N ILE A 78 8.73 -8.53 -1.99
CA ILE A 78 9.34 -9.71 -2.61
C ILE A 78 8.89 -9.87 -4.06
N GLU A 79 7.60 -9.69 -4.37
CA GLU A 79 7.09 -9.76 -5.74
C GLU A 79 7.71 -8.68 -6.64
N MET A 80 7.96 -7.47 -6.12
CA MET A 80 8.67 -6.42 -6.86
C MET A 80 10.12 -6.80 -7.16
N LYS A 81 10.83 -7.40 -6.19
CA LYS A 81 12.18 -7.94 -6.45
C LYS A 81 12.18 -9.06 -7.49
N ARG A 82 11.19 -9.94 -7.47
CA ARG A 82 11.03 -10.99 -8.47
C ARG A 82 10.81 -10.45 -9.89
N ARG A 83 10.21 -9.26 -10.00
CA ARG A 83 10.04 -8.52 -11.25
C ARG A 83 11.27 -7.69 -11.63
N GLY A 84 12.39 -7.84 -10.93
CA GLY A 84 13.67 -7.22 -11.29
C GLY A 84 13.86 -5.78 -10.79
N ALA A 85 13.02 -5.28 -9.84
CA ALA A 85 13.21 -3.93 -9.30
C ALA A 85 14.64 -3.75 -8.75
N ALA A 86 15.31 -2.67 -9.19
CA ALA A 86 16.68 -2.37 -8.82
C ALA A 86 16.80 -2.12 -7.31
N ARG A 87 15.89 -1.33 -6.76
CA ARG A 87 15.82 -1.01 -5.34
C ARG A 87 14.40 -1.27 -4.83
N VAL A 88 14.26 -1.95 -3.70
CA VAL A 88 12.98 -2.10 -3.00
C VAL A 88 13.16 -1.73 -1.54
N VAL A 89 12.33 -0.80 -1.07
CA VAL A 89 12.26 -0.39 0.34
C VAL A 89 10.89 -0.79 0.87
N GLY A 90 10.85 -1.49 1.99
CA GLY A 90 9.64 -1.79 2.74
C GLY A 90 9.63 -1.04 4.06
N ILE A 91 8.55 -0.33 4.37
CA ILE A 91 8.36 0.34 5.66
C ILE A 91 7.14 -0.20 6.39
N ASP A 92 7.25 -0.30 7.71
CA ASP A 92 6.14 -0.64 8.60
C ASP A 92 6.39 -0.04 9.99
N GLU A 93 5.33 0.24 10.75
CA GLU A 93 5.45 0.71 12.14
C GLU A 93 5.64 -0.44 13.12
N ASP A 94 5.19 -1.65 12.78
CA ASP A 94 5.28 -2.84 13.64
C ASP A 94 6.58 -3.62 13.38
N GLU A 95 7.49 -3.59 14.36
CA GLU A 95 8.77 -4.32 14.27
C GLU A 95 8.57 -5.83 14.14
N ARG A 96 7.46 -6.39 14.61
CA ARG A 96 7.13 -7.80 14.40
C ARG A 96 6.91 -8.10 12.92
N TYR A 97 6.18 -7.26 12.21
CA TYR A 97 5.99 -7.40 10.76
C TYR A 97 7.31 -7.25 10.01
N LEU A 98 8.16 -6.30 10.41
CA LEU A 98 9.49 -6.16 9.83
C LEU A 98 10.38 -7.37 10.09
N ALA A 99 10.30 -7.99 11.28
CA ALA A 99 11.02 -9.23 11.56
C ALA A 99 10.52 -10.41 10.69
N GLN A 100 9.22 -10.47 10.43
CA GLN A 100 8.61 -11.42 9.49
C GLN A 100 9.10 -11.16 8.06
N ALA A 101 9.09 -9.90 7.61
CA ALA A 101 9.57 -9.51 6.29
C ALA A 101 11.07 -9.83 6.10
N ARG A 102 11.92 -9.61 7.12
CA ARG A 102 13.35 -9.98 7.09
C ARG A 102 13.53 -11.50 6.89
N LEU A 103 12.77 -12.32 7.62
CA LEU A 103 12.81 -13.77 7.43
C LEU A 103 12.35 -14.15 6.02
N ALA A 104 11.27 -13.56 5.54
CA ALA A 104 10.75 -13.84 4.21
C ALA A 104 11.74 -13.44 3.11
N ALA A 105 12.35 -12.27 3.21
CA ALA A 105 13.37 -11.77 2.29
C ALA A 105 14.61 -12.68 2.29
N GLU A 106 15.09 -13.11 3.47
CA GLU A 106 16.22 -14.04 3.61
C GLU A 106 15.93 -15.39 2.91
N VAL A 107 14.76 -15.97 3.14
CA VAL A 107 14.40 -17.28 2.53
C VAL A 107 14.20 -17.16 1.02
N CYS A 108 13.67 -16.02 0.56
CA CYS A 108 13.43 -15.76 -0.87
C CYS A 108 14.66 -15.22 -1.61
N ASP A 109 15.79 -15.01 -0.94
CA ASP A 109 17.02 -14.38 -1.49
C ASP A 109 16.68 -13.00 -2.14
N ALA A 110 15.81 -12.25 -1.49
CA ALA A 110 15.33 -10.95 -1.96
C ALA A 110 16.03 -9.82 -1.19
N ASP A 111 16.83 -9.02 -1.91
CA ASP A 111 17.51 -7.85 -1.34
C ASP A 111 16.51 -6.69 -1.19
N ILE A 112 15.98 -6.50 0.02
CA ILE A 112 14.98 -5.51 0.38
C ILE A 112 15.48 -4.70 1.57
N GLU A 113 15.47 -3.38 1.46
CA GLU A 113 15.72 -2.48 2.58
C GLU A 113 14.45 -2.41 3.45
N LEU A 114 14.55 -2.83 4.71
CA LEU A 114 13.40 -2.85 5.64
C LEU A 114 13.64 -1.85 6.78
N MET A 115 12.71 -0.90 6.93
CA MET A 115 12.83 0.20 7.87
C MET A 115 11.57 0.33 8.74
N LYS A 116 11.78 0.56 10.05
CA LYS A 116 10.68 0.98 10.93
C LYS A 116 10.39 2.45 10.69
N LEU A 117 9.27 2.73 10.03
CA LEU A 117 8.86 4.09 9.67
C LEU A 117 7.35 4.17 9.48
N SER A 118 6.74 5.24 9.99
CA SER A 118 5.35 5.58 9.71
C SER A 118 5.18 6.16 8.32
N VAL A 119 3.99 5.94 7.72
CA VAL A 119 3.61 6.67 6.50
C VAL A 119 3.59 8.20 6.71
N TYR A 120 3.36 8.64 7.95
CA TYR A 120 3.39 10.07 8.29
C TYR A 120 4.80 10.67 8.36
N GLU A 121 5.83 9.86 8.17
CA GLU A 121 7.24 10.24 8.26
C GLU A 121 8.01 9.90 6.97
N VAL A 122 7.28 9.67 5.86
CA VAL A 122 7.91 9.22 4.59
C VAL A 122 8.89 10.24 4.02
N GLU A 123 8.82 11.50 4.41
CA GLU A 123 9.79 12.53 4.04
C GLU A 123 11.21 12.19 4.53
N LYS A 124 11.34 11.44 5.64
CA LYS A 124 12.64 10.98 6.18
C LYS A 124 13.37 10.01 5.25
N LEU A 125 12.67 9.41 4.27
CA LEU A 125 13.31 8.57 3.25
C LEU A 125 14.21 9.38 2.32
N ALA A 126 13.98 10.69 2.21
CA ALA A 126 14.73 11.63 1.35
C ALA A 126 14.92 11.07 -0.09
N ALA A 127 13.93 10.33 -0.60
CA ALA A 127 13.98 9.67 -1.89
C ALA A 127 12.60 9.53 -2.51
N ARG A 128 12.51 9.67 -3.83
CA ARG A 128 11.30 9.39 -4.60
C ARG A 128 11.44 8.05 -5.32
N PHE A 129 10.33 7.32 -5.43
CA PHE A 129 10.26 5.98 -5.98
C PHE A 129 9.42 5.97 -7.26
N ASP A 130 9.84 5.17 -8.24
CA ASP A 130 9.11 5.02 -9.50
C ASP A 130 7.76 4.36 -9.30
N LEU A 131 7.65 3.46 -8.32
CA LEU A 131 6.42 2.77 -7.93
C LEU A 131 6.29 2.78 -6.41
N VAL A 132 5.12 3.20 -5.92
CA VAL A 132 4.74 3.14 -4.51
C VAL A 132 3.58 2.17 -4.35
N LEU A 133 3.71 1.20 -3.47
CA LEU A 133 2.65 0.31 -3.03
C LEU A 133 2.08 0.85 -1.71
N PHE A 134 0.77 1.09 -1.67
CA PHE A 134 0.06 1.53 -0.48
C PHE A 134 -1.19 0.64 -0.31
N MET A 135 -0.93 -0.57 0.15
CA MET A 135 -1.86 -1.70 0.09
C MET A 135 -2.36 -2.08 1.48
N GLY A 136 -3.66 -1.92 1.74
CA GLY A 136 -4.27 -2.38 3.00
C GLY A 136 -3.97 -1.51 4.22
N VAL A 137 -3.49 -0.29 4.05
CA VAL A 137 -3.07 0.60 5.14
C VAL A 137 -4.05 1.76 5.39
N PHE A 138 -4.61 2.31 4.32
CA PHE A 138 -5.38 3.55 4.33
C PHE A 138 -6.45 3.62 5.44
N TYR A 139 -7.23 2.57 5.62
CA TYR A 139 -8.33 2.51 6.57
C TYR A 139 -7.89 2.35 8.03
N HIS A 140 -6.63 2.00 8.27
CA HIS A 140 -6.03 1.95 9.62
C HIS A 140 -5.50 3.31 10.08
N LEU A 141 -5.47 4.31 9.22
CA LEU A 141 -4.90 5.62 9.53
C LEU A 141 -5.94 6.57 10.13
N ARG A 142 -5.54 7.34 11.13
CA ARG A 142 -6.39 8.42 11.68
C ARG A 142 -6.55 9.57 10.69
N TYR A 143 -5.53 9.87 9.91
CA TYR A 143 -5.46 10.98 8.96
C TYR A 143 -5.13 10.46 7.54
N PRO A 144 -6.05 9.69 6.93
CA PRO A 144 -5.75 8.97 5.69
C PRO A 144 -5.48 9.90 4.49
N LEU A 145 -6.12 11.07 4.41
CA LEU A 145 -5.85 12.05 3.35
C LEU A 145 -4.46 12.67 3.51
N LEU A 146 -4.04 12.97 4.74
CA LEU A 146 -2.67 13.44 5.00
C LEU A 146 -1.62 12.43 4.52
N ALA A 147 -1.86 11.14 4.71
CA ALA A 147 -0.94 10.11 4.22
C ALA A 147 -0.83 10.15 2.68
N LEU A 148 -1.93 10.32 1.95
CA LEU A 148 -1.90 10.46 0.49
C LEU A 148 -1.15 11.73 0.06
N ASP A 149 -1.36 12.85 0.76
CA ASP A 149 -0.67 14.11 0.50
C ASP A 149 0.85 13.96 0.70
N LEU A 150 1.28 13.31 1.82
CA LEU A 150 2.70 13.05 2.10
C LEU A 150 3.32 12.09 1.08
N ILE A 151 2.62 11.03 0.70
CA ILE A 151 3.07 10.11 -0.35
C ILE A 151 3.28 10.87 -1.66
N ARG A 152 2.32 11.71 -2.03
CA ARG A 152 2.40 12.50 -3.26
C ARG A 152 3.53 13.53 -3.21
N ALA A 153 3.68 14.23 -2.09
CA ALA A 153 4.67 15.28 -1.91
C ALA A 153 6.11 14.75 -1.91
N HIS A 154 6.35 13.62 -1.21
CA HIS A 154 7.71 13.23 -0.86
C HIS A 154 8.22 11.97 -1.55
N VAL A 155 7.37 10.97 -1.85
CA VAL A 155 7.87 9.67 -2.28
C VAL A 155 7.36 9.17 -3.63
N ALA A 156 6.16 9.55 -4.08
CA ALA A 156 5.63 9.11 -5.36
C ALA A 156 6.24 9.92 -6.52
N ARG A 157 6.96 9.22 -7.44
CA ARG A 157 7.49 9.83 -8.67
C ARG A 157 6.56 9.58 -9.86
N LYS A 158 6.11 8.35 -10.06
CA LYS A 158 5.33 7.93 -11.23
C LYS A 158 4.05 7.22 -10.82
N LEU A 159 4.14 5.99 -10.38
CA LEU A 159 3.00 5.11 -10.11
C LEU A 159 2.70 4.97 -8.62
N LEU A 160 1.41 4.94 -8.29
CA LEU A 160 0.87 4.52 -7.01
C LEU A 160 -0.07 3.34 -7.25
N VAL A 161 0.20 2.22 -6.58
CA VAL A 161 -0.75 1.10 -6.43
C VAL A 161 -1.42 1.26 -5.09
N PHE A 162 -2.69 1.61 -5.12
CA PHE A 162 -3.47 1.90 -3.92
C PHE A 162 -4.52 0.81 -3.67
N GLN A 163 -4.70 0.43 -2.42
CA GLN A 163 -5.80 -0.45 -2.03
C GLN A 163 -6.42 0.01 -0.71
N ALA A 164 -7.76 0.12 -0.72
CA ALA A 164 -8.54 0.33 0.48
C ALA A 164 -9.75 -0.61 0.53
N MET A 165 -10.17 -0.95 1.75
CA MET A 165 -11.43 -1.64 1.99
C MET A 165 -12.58 -0.74 1.58
N LEU A 166 -13.44 -1.19 0.65
CA LEU A 166 -14.59 -0.45 0.17
C LEU A 166 -15.91 -1.02 0.72
N ARG A 167 -16.80 -0.14 1.19
CA ARG A 167 -18.16 -0.51 1.58
C ARG A 167 -19.16 0.50 1.02
N GLY A 168 -20.43 0.13 1.04
CA GLY A 168 -21.51 0.96 0.50
C GLY A 168 -21.63 0.88 -1.02
N SER A 169 -22.07 1.97 -1.64
CA SER A 169 -22.34 2.04 -3.08
C SER A 169 -21.06 1.91 -3.90
N ARG A 170 -21.21 1.24 -5.05
CA ARG A 170 -20.18 1.17 -6.11
C ARG A 170 -20.44 2.13 -7.26
N GLU A 171 -21.54 2.84 -7.21
CA GLU A 171 -21.92 3.82 -8.22
C GLU A 171 -20.98 5.00 -8.21
N ILE A 172 -20.67 5.48 -9.40
CA ILE A 172 -19.90 6.70 -9.65
C ILE A 172 -20.76 7.58 -10.53
N GLU A 173 -20.93 8.83 -10.14
CA GLU A 173 -21.54 9.87 -10.97
C GLU A 173 -20.61 11.05 -11.13
N PRO A 174 -20.72 11.80 -12.23
CA PRO A 174 -19.99 13.07 -12.36
C PRO A 174 -20.36 14.00 -11.20
N LEU A 175 -19.35 14.55 -10.56
CA LEU A 175 -19.53 15.58 -9.54
C LEU A 175 -19.61 16.96 -10.21
N ALA A 176 -20.47 17.83 -9.71
CA ALA A 176 -20.46 19.21 -10.09
C ALA A 176 -19.25 19.94 -9.45
N ASP A 177 -18.81 21.03 -10.07
CA ASP A 177 -17.70 21.85 -9.55
C ASP A 177 -18.10 22.53 -8.24
N ASP A 178 -19.40 22.84 -8.07
CA ASP A 178 -19.94 23.44 -6.86
C ASP A 178 -21.41 23.00 -6.65
N TYR A 179 -21.87 23.05 -5.42
CA TYR A 179 -23.24 22.81 -5.01
C TYR A 179 -23.76 23.97 -4.17
N PRO A 180 -24.97 24.52 -4.47
CA PRO A 180 -25.53 25.57 -3.66
C PRO A 180 -25.80 25.09 -2.23
N PHE A 181 -25.68 25.95 -1.25
CA PHE A 181 -25.87 25.64 0.17
C PHE A 181 -27.24 25.01 0.49
N SER A 182 -28.23 25.30 -0.33
CA SER A 182 -29.59 24.72 -0.23
C SER A 182 -29.66 23.25 -0.69
N GLU A 183 -28.70 22.76 -1.47
CA GLU A 183 -28.69 21.37 -1.99
C GLU A 183 -28.18 20.40 -0.93
N ARG A 184 -29.09 20.02 -0.03
CA ARG A 184 -28.78 19.11 1.09
C ARG A 184 -28.85 17.64 0.71
N LYS A 185 -29.73 17.29 -0.26
CA LYS A 185 -30.00 15.90 -0.64
C LYS A 185 -28.84 15.24 -1.40
N ILE A 186 -27.89 16.03 -1.90
CA ILE A 186 -26.70 15.50 -2.55
C ILE A 186 -25.95 14.50 -1.67
N PHE A 187 -25.90 14.75 -0.36
CA PHE A 187 -25.22 13.87 0.60
C PHE A 187 -25.95 12.53 0.84
N GLU A 188 -27.19 12.40 0.39
CA GLU A 188 -27.97 11.17 0.50
C GLU A 188 -27.80 10.25 -0.71
N ARG A 189 -27.29 10.78 -1.83
CA ARG A 189 -27.10 10.01 -3.07
C ARG A 189 -26.10 8.88 -2.87
N PRO A 190 -26.40 7.65 -3.34
CA PRO A 190 -25.48 6.50 -3.20
C PRO A 190 -24.12 6.72 -3.86
N ALA A 191 -24.09 7.42 -4.99
CA ALA A 191 -22.87 7.69 -5.76
C ALA A 191 -22.05 8.88 -5.22
N PHE A 192 -22.56 9.62 -4.22
CA PHE A 192 -21.81 10.73 -3.62
C PHE A 192 -20.66 10.19 -2.74
N PRO A 193 -19.47 10.85 -2.75
CA PRO A 193 -18.34 10.45 -1.91
C PRO A 193 -18.71 10.37 -0.43
N ARG A 194 -18.54 9.19 0.17
CA ARG A 194 -18.88 8.95 1.58
C ARG A 194 -17.79 8.12 2.26
N MET A 195 -17.37 8.58 3.44
CA MET A 195 -16.44 7.87 4.28
C MET A 195 -17.08 7.61 5.65
N HIS A 196 -17.27 6.33 6.00
CA HIS A 196 -17.86 5.93 7.27
C HIS A 196 -16.79 5.89 8.35
N PHE A 197 -17.02 6.59 9.45
CA PHE A 197 -16.19 6.51 10.64
C PHE A 197 -16.58 5.31 11.50
N VAL A 198 -15.60 4.54 11.92
CA VAL A 198 -15.77 3.40 12.83
C VAL A 198 -15.23 3.79 14.21
N GLU A 199 -16.14 3.99 15.16
CA GLU A 199 -15.77 4.47 16.49
C GLU A 199 -15.01 3.43 17.32
N LYS A 200 -15.39 2.14 17.22
CA LYS A 200 -14.85 1.08 18.08
C LYS A 200 -14.01 0.08 17.31
N SER A 201 -14.64 -0.82 16.59
CA SER A 201 -13.94 -1.85 15.81
C SER A 201 -14.78 -2.32 14.63
N TYR A 202 -14.12 -2.75 13.57
CA TYR A 202 -14.73 -3.40 12.43
C TYR A 202 -13.93 -4.65 12.07
N SER A 203 -14.62 -5.77 11.90
CA SER A 203 -14.00 -7.07 11.59
C SER A 203 -12.96 -7.52 12.64
N GLY A 204 -13.22 -7.21 13.91
CA GLY A 204 -12.33 -7.58 15.04
C GLY A 204 -11.08 -6.70 15.19
N ASP A 205 -10.94 -5.66 14.38
CA ASP A 205 -9.80 -4.75 14.39
C ASP A 205 -10.24 -3.32 14.81
N CYS A 206 -9.68 -2.84 15.92
CA CYS A 206 -9.95 -1.50 16.45
C CYS A 206 -9.18 -0.39 15.72
N THR A 207 -8.28 -0.74 14.81
CA THR A 207 -7.55 0.22 13.98
C THR A 207 -8.23 0.50 12.64
N ASN A 208 -9.35 -0.16 12.34
CA ASN A 208 -10.17 0.14 11.17
C ASN A 208 -11.00 1.41 11.43
N TRP A 209 -10.42 2.58 11.20
CA TRP A 209 -11.05 3.88 11.50
C TRP A 209 -12.03 4.35 10.44
N TRP A 210 -11.75 4.07 9.15
CA TRP A 210 -12.46 4.65 8.04
C TRP A 210 -12.81 3.61 6.99
N VAL A 211 -14.05 3.62 6.54
CA VAL A 211 -14.51 2.74 5.45
C VAL A 211 -15.17 3.58 4.38
N PRO A 212 -14.46 3.88 3.27
CA PRO A 212 -14.99 4.67 2.17
C PRO A 212 -15.88 3.85 1.24
N ASN A 213 -16.80 4.55 0.51
CA ASN A 213 -17.35 4.02 -0.71
C ASN A 213 -16.40 4.25 -1.90
N ARG A 214 -16.70 3.68 -3.06
CA ARG A 214 -15.89 3.81 -4.26
C ARG A 214 -15.68 5.28 -4.67
N ALA A 215 -16.76 6.05 -4.73
CA ALA A 215 -16.72 7.46 -5.10
C ALA A 215 -15.80 8.28 -4.19
N CYS A 216 -15.78 7.97 -2.88
CA CYS A 216 -14.91 8.65 -1.92
C CYS A 216 -13.43 8.33 -2.18
N VAL A 217 -13.06 7.06 -2.39
CA VAL A 217 -11.67 6.71 -2.69
C VAL A 217 -11.19 7.43 -3.95
N GLU A 218 -11.99 7.39 -5.02
CA GLU A 218 -11.61 8.06 -6.27
C GLU A 218 -11.48 9.58 -6.11
N ALA A 219 -12.36 10.21 -5.32
CA ALA A 219 -12.29 11.63 -5.02
C ALA A 219 -11.05 11.99 -4.19
N LEU A 220 -10.71 11.17 -3.18
CA LEU A 220 -9.52 11.37 -2.34
C LEU A 220 -8.22 11.23 -3.14
N LEU A 221 -8.12 10.23 -4.01
CA LEU A 221 -6.96 10.04 -4.89
C LEU A 221 -6.77 11.24 -5.81
N ARG A 222 -7.85 11.71 -6.47
CA ARG A 222 -7.79 12.92 -7.31
C ARG A 222 -7.42 14.18 -6.51
N SER A 223 -8.01 14.35 -5.32
CA SER A 223 -7.72 15.47 -4.43
C SER A 223 -6.27 15.50 -3.98
N ALA A 224 -5.67 14.34 -3.74
CA ALA A 224 -4.26 14.20 -3.38
C ALA A 224 -3.30 14.26 -4.58
N GLY A 225 -3.80 14.55 -5.79
CA GLY A 225 -2.97 14.73 -6.98
C GLY A 225 -2.55 13.43 -7.67
N PHE A 226 -3.44 12.43 -7.65
CA PHE A 226 -3.28 11.21 -8.40
C PHE A 226 -4.39 11.07 -9.44
N ALA A 227 -4.03 10.83 -10.70
CA ALA A 227 -4.97 10.40 -11.73
C ALA A 227 -5.09 8.88 -11.72
N ILE A 228 -6.31 8.37 -11.90
CA ILE A 228 -6.61 6.95 -11.87
C ILE A 228 -6.49 6.40 -13.30
N ASP A 229 -5.52 5.52 -13.53
CA ASP A 229 -5.30 4.87 -14.83
C ASP A 229 -6.09 3.58 -14.97
N GLY A 230 -6.37 2.90 -13.84
CA GLY A 230 -7.07 1.63 -13.86
C GLY A 230 -7.60 1.18 -12.50
N HIS A 231 -8.56 0.28 -12.56
CA HIS A 231 -9.21 -0.35 -11.41
C HIS A 231 -9.31 -1.87 -11.67
N PRO A 232 -8.15 -2.56 -11.63
CA PRO A 232 -8.02 -3.96 -12.06
C PRO A 232 -8.71 -4.97 -11.12
N GLU A 233 -8.94 -4.57 -9.86
CA GLU A 233 -9.61 -5.36 -8.85
C GLU A 233 -10.48 -4.45 -8.00
N ARG A 234 -11.56 -4.96 -7.43
CA ARG A 234 -12.61 -4.21 -6.73
C ARG A 234 -12.11 -3.13 -5.74
N GLU A 235 -10.98 -3.34 -5.12
CA GLU A 235 -10.41 -2.48 -4.08
C GLU A 235 -9.04 -1.91 -4.46
N VAL A 236 -8.53 -2.23 -5.67
CA VAL A 236 -7.18 -1.86 -6.12
C VAL A 236 -7.26 -0.83 -7.24
N TYR A 237 -6.49 0.22 -7.12
CA TYR A 237 -6.34 1.31 -8.09
C TYR A 237 -4.90 1.42 -8.54
N ILE A 238 -4.72 1.61 -9.84
CA ILE A 238 -3.44 2.00 -10.46
C ILE A 238 -3.56 3.48 -10.78
N CYS A 239 -2.64 4.28 -10.25
CA CYS A 239 -2.68 5.72 -10.39
C CYS A 239 -1.31 6.25 -10.80
N HIS A 240 -1.28 7.40 -11.47
CA HIS A 240 -0.05 8.16 -11.65
C HIS A 240 -0.11 9.51 -10.94
N ALA A 241 1.07 10.01 -10.57
CA ALA A 241 1.23 11.31 -9.94
C ALA A 241 1.02 12.43 -10.98
N VAL A 242 0.05 13.31 -10.75
CA VAL A 242 -0.26 14.45 -11.64
C VAL A 242 0.66 15.63 -11.33
N PRO A 243 1.15 16.39 -12.32
CA PRO A 243 1.88 17.63 -12.06
C PRO A 243 1.06 18.62 -11.22
N ALA A 244 1.70 19.35 -10.32
CA ALA A 244 1.02 20.29 -9.42
C ALA A 244 0.21 21.37 -10.18
N ALA A 245 0.68 21.77 -11.36
CA ALA A 245 0.02 22.76 -12.22
C ALA A 245 -1.34 22.28 -12.77
N ASP A 246 -1.57 20.95 -12.82
CA ASP A 246 -2.76 20.33 -13.40
C ASP A 246 -3.83 20.02 -12.37
N LEU A 247 -3.62 20.41 -11.11
CA LEU A 247 -4.57 20.14 -10.05
C LEU A 247 -5.74 21.13 -10.05
N ALA A 248 -6.95 20.65 -9.88
CA ALA A 248 -8.15 21.46 -9.77
C ALA A 248 -8.14 22.37 -8.52
N ARG A 249 -7.40 21.98 -7.47
CA ARG A 249 -7.18 22.79 -6.25
C ARG A 249 -5.71 22.70 -5.86
N PRO A 250 -5.12 23.80 -5.33
CA PRO A 250 -3.75 23.75 -4.86
C PRO A 250 -3.63 22.71 -3.71
N PRO A 251 -2.52 21.95 -3.65
CA PRO A 251 -2.28 21.03 -2.57
C PRO A 251 -2.15 21.78 -1.24
N GLN A 252 -2.60 21.14 -0.15
CA GLN A 252 -2.42 21.67 1.20
C GLN A 252 -0.94 21.69 1.62
N LEU A 253 -0.15 20.75 1.08
CA LEU A 253 1.30 20.67 1.27
C LEU A 253 2.01 21.26 0.06
N ASP A 254 3.07 22.01 0.31
CA ASP A 254 3.89 22.57 -0.76
C ASP A 254 4.78 21.48 -1.37
N TRP A 255 4.36 20.95 -2.53
CA TRP A 255 5.09 19.90 -3.25
C TRP A 255 6.31 20.42 -4.01
N SER A 256 6.51 21.75 -4.08
CA SER A 256 7.64 22.36 -4.76
C SER A 256 8.93 22.31 -3.94
N LYS A 257 8.82 22.08 -2.64
CA LYS A 257 9.99 21.91 -1.77
C LYS A 257 10.59 20.53 -1.99
N GLU A 258 11.77 20.52 -2.60
CA GLU A 258 12.59 19.32 -2.59
C GLU A 258 12.87 18.90 -1.15
N PRO A 259 12.88 17.59 -0.83
CA PRO A 259 13.33 17.13 0.47
C PRO A 259 14.79 17.61 0.66
N LEU A 260 15.03 18.24 1.79
CA LEU A 260 16.36 18.71 2.21
C LEU A 260 17.35 17.56 2.30
#